data_0f8ad9eec60b6e9e0fb020a09d1f37e4
#
_entry.id   0f8ad9eec60b6e9e0fb020a09d1f37e4
#
_cell.length_a   1.000
_cell.length_b   1.000
_cell.length_c   1.000
_cell.angle_alpha   90.00
_cell.angle_beta   90.00
_cell.angle_gamma   90.00
#
_symmetry.space_group_name_H-M   'P 1'
#
loop_
_entity.id
_entity.type
_entity.pdbx_description
1 polymer ?
#
loop_
_entity_poly.entity_id
_entity_poly.type
_entity_poly.pdbx_seq_one_letter_code
_entity_poly.pdbx_strand_id
1 'polypeptide(L)'
;DVKVVILYALTYAGILGTIAKDIDNERCFFIKGDICSREVVDGLFAEYRFDYVVNFAAESHVDRSIETPQWFLITNILGTQNLLDCARRAWVMGKDEQGYPTWRKGVRYHQVSTDEVYGSLGAEGFFTEATPLCPHSPYSASKTSADMVVMDYHDTYKMPVTITRCSNNYGPYHFPEKLIPLIIKNILEGKHLPVYGDGSNVRDWLYVEDHCKAIDLVVREGKEGEVYNVGGHNEKTNLEIVKLTISTIHRLMTEHPEYRQMLKKKVKGENGEISIDWINEDLITFVKDRLGHDQRYAIDPTKITNALGWYPETKFEVGIVKTIEWYLNNQPWVEEVTSGDYQGYYEKMYGK
;
A
#
# COMPACT_ATOMS: atom_id res chain seq x y z
N ASP A 1 -12.67 -22.66 -8.09
CA ASP A 1 -13.21 -21.39 -8.61
C ASP A 1 -13.42 -20.42 -7.46
N VAL A 2 -12.84 -19.22 -7.55
CA VAL A 2 -13.01 -18.16 -6.55
C VAL A 2 -13.91 -17.09 -7.14
N LYS A 3 -14.89 -16.62 -6.35
CA LYS A 3 -15.66 -15.42 -6.64
C LYS A 3 -15.19 -14.30 -5.72
N VAL A 4 -15.03 -13.10 -6.26
CA VAL A 4 -14.55 -11.93 -5.56
C VAL A 4 -15.62 -10.85 -5.58
N VAL A 5 -15.92 -10.27 -4.42
CA VAL A 5 -16.74 -9.06 -4.31
C VAL A 5 -15.85 -7.94 -3.79
N ILE A 6 -15.64 -6.92 -4.59
CA ILE A 6 -14.83 -5.75 -4.26
C ILE A 6 -15.76 -4.68 -3.69
N LEU A 7 -15.67 -4.46 -2.38
CA LEU A 7 -16.29 -3.30 -1.73
C LEU A 7 -15.28 -2.15 -1.68
N TYR A 8 -15.58 -1.04 -2.35
CA TYR A 8 -14.66 0.07 -2.47
C TYR A 8 -15.39 1.42 -2.38
N ALA A 9 -14.91 2.29 -1.51
CA ALA A 9 -15.55 3.59 -1.27
C ALA A 9 -15.33 4.59 -2.42
N LEU A 10 -14.30 4.42 -3.25
CA LEU A 10 -13.89 5.35 -4.30
C LEU A 10 -13.68 6.77 -3.74
N THR A 11 -12.88 6.87 -2.67
CA THR A 11 -12.42 8.15 -2.14
C THR A 11 -11.38 8.78 -3.07
N TYR A 12 -10.71 9.85 -2.66
CA TYR A 12 -9.80 10.64 -3.51
C TYR A 12 -8.74 9.83 -4.28
N ALA A 13 -8.26 8.73 -3.72
CA ALA A 13 -7.28 7.83 -4.35
C ALA A 13 -7.92 6.62 -5.03
N GLY A 14 -9.23 6.48 -4.92
CA GLY A 14 -10.00 5.35 -5.42
C GLY A 14 -10.52 5.59 -6.82
N ILE A 15 -9.96 4.90 -7.82
CA ILE A 15 -10.32 5.07 -9.23
C ILE A 15 -10.79 3.75 -9.80
N LEU A 16 -12.02 3.76 -10.33
CA LEU A 16 -12.63 2.57 -10.91
C LEU A 16 -11.81 2.03 -12.09
N GLY A 17 -11.19 2.90 -12.88
CA GLY A 17 -10.33 2.53 -14.00
C GLY A 17 -9.19 1.57 -13.62
N THR A 18 -8.75 1.58 -12.36
CA THR A 18 -7.70 0.66 -11.86
C THR A 18 -8.14 -0.81 -11.89
N ILE A 19 -9.42 -1.08 -11.60
CA ILE A 19 -9.98 -2.44 -11.47
C ILE A 19 -11.01 -2.78 -12.55
N ALA A 20 -11.36 -1.82 -13.41
CA ALA A 20 -12.47 -1.96 -14.36
C ALA A 20 -12.32 -3.16 -15.30
N LYS A 21 -11.08 -3.49 -15.70
CA LYS A 21 -10.79 -4.64 -16.58
C LYS A 21 -10.98 -6.00 -15.91
N ASP A 22 -10.98 -6.03 -14.57
CA ASP A 22 -11.08 -7.27 -13.80
C ASP A 22 -12.53 -7.56 -13.37
N ILE A 23 -13.43 -6.58 -13.52
CA ILE A 23 -14.86 -6.71 -13.20
C ILE A 23 -15.57 -7.36 -14.38
N ASP A 24 -16.03 -8.59 -14.20
CA ASP A 24 -16.73 -9.38 -15.23
C ASP A 24 -18.20 -9.67 -14.90
N ASN A 25 -18.64 -9.36 -13.67
CA ASN A 25 -19.97 -9.64 -13.12
C ASN A 25 -20.38 -11.13 -13.13
N GLU A 26 -19.43 -12.02 -13.31
CA GLU A 26 -19.60 -13.47 -13.20
C GLU A 26 -18.81 -14.03 -12.01
N ARG A 27 -17.54 -13.61 -11.89
CA ARG A 27 -16.62 -14.02 -10.82
C ARG A 27 -16.04 -12.85 -10.04
N CYS A 28 -16.00 -11.65 -10.63
CA CYS A 28 -15.52 -10.43 -9.98
C CYS A 28 -16.60 -9.36 -10.03
N PHE A 29 -17.14 -9.01 -8.88
CA PHE A 29 -18.22 -8.03 -8.71
C PHE A 29 -17.69 -6.78 -8.03
N PHE A 30 -18.16 -5.63 -8.44
CA PHE A 30 -17.83 -4.35 -7.82
C PHE A 30 -19.05 -3.73 -7.14
N ILE A 31 -18.88 -3.35 -5.88
CA ILE A 31 -19.89 -2.64 -5.09
C ILE A 31 -19.26 -1.35 -4.57
N LYS A 32 -19.85 -0.21 -4.93
CA LYS A 32 -19.46 1.07 -4.33
C LYS A 32 -20.05 1.19 -2.94
N GLY A 33 -19.21 1.31 -1.92
CA GLY A 33 -19.65 1.47 -0.54
C GLY A 33 -18.49 1.61 0.43
N ASP A 34 -18.81 2.04 1.64
CA ASP A 34 -17.84 2.28 2.72
C ASP A 34 -17.92 1.15 3.75
N ILE A 35 -16.76 0.64 4.16
CA ILE A 35 -16.66 -0.36 5.24
C ILE A 35 -17.22 0.13 6.58
N CYS A 36 -17.31 1.44 6.78
CA CYS A 36 -17.93 2.06 7.96
C CYS A 36 -19.46 2.00 7.93
N SER A 37 -20.07 1.79 6.76
CA SER A 37 -21.53 1.67 6.65
C SER A 37 -21.99 0.28 7.07
N ARG A 38 -22.61 0.22 8.25
CA ARG A 38 -23.19 -1.03 8.78
C ARG A 38 -24.21 -1.64 7.82
N GLU A 39 -25.08 -0.82 7.27
CA GLU A 39 -26.14 -1.24 6.36
C GLU A 39 -25.55 -1.88 5.08
N VAL A 40 -24.53 -1.25 4.48
CA VAL A 40 -23.89 -1.79 3.28
C VAL A 40 -23.23 -3.13 3.57
N VAL A 41 -22.43 -3.21 4.64
CA VAL A 41 -21.70 -4.43 4.97
C VAL A 41 -22.65 -5.56 5.38
N ASP A 42 -23.67 -5.29 6.19
CA ASP A 42 -24.70 -6.29 6.54
C ASP A 42 -25.45 -6.78 5.29
N GLY A 43 -25.80 -5.88 4.36
CA GLY A 43 -26.42 -6.23 3.09
C GLY A 43 -25.57 -7.20 2.28
N LEU A 44 -24.25 -6.95 2.18
CA LEU A 44 -23.33 -7.83 1.48
C LEU A 44 -23.24 -9.23 2.12
N PHE A 45 -23.18 -9.31 3.45
CA PHE A 45 -23.17 -10.61 4.13
C PHE A 45 -24.53 -11.35 4.06
N ALA A 46 -25.63 -10.64 3.83
CA ALA A 46 -26.94 -11.24 3.57
C ALA A 46 -27.06 -11.78 2.14
N GLU A 47 -26.46 -11.08 1.16
CA GLU A 47 -26.51 -11.45 -0.25
C GLU A 47 -25.48 -12.52 -0.61
N TYR A 48 -24.25 -12.39 -0.07
CA TYR A 48 -23.13 -13.27 -0.40
C TYR A 48 -22.70 -14.10 0.82
N ARG A 49 -22.39 -15.36 0.57
CA ARG A 49 -21.82 -16.26 1.58
C ARG A 49 -20.29 -16.21 1.51
N PHE A 50 -19.69 -15.18 2.10
CA PHE A 50 -18.23 -15.05 2.12
C PHE A 50 -17.56 -16.13 2.94
N ASP A 51 -16.50 -16.75 2.39
CA ASP A 51 -15.57 -17.61 3.11
C ASP A 51 -14.38 -16.80 3.63
N TYR A 52 -13.95 -15.81 2.86
CA TYR A 52 -12.82 -14.93 3.20
C TYR A 52 -13.26 -13.47 3.20
N VAL A 53 -12.72 -12.72 4.14
CA VAL A 53 -12.72 -11.25 4.13
C VAL A 53 -11.28 -10.79 4.16
N VAL A 54 -10.84 -10.06 3.14
CA VAL A 54 -9.49 -9.47 3.07
C VAL A 54 -9.65 -7.96 3.14
N ASN A 55 -9.23 -7.36 4.24
CA ASN A 55 -9.37 -5.92 4.46
C ASN A 55 -8.14 -5.16 4.00
N PHE A 56 -8.22 -4.57 2.81
CA PHE A 56 -7.26 -3.59 2.30
C PHE A 56 -7.69 -2.15 2.59
N ALA A 57 -8.96 -1.93 2.95
CA ALA A 57 -9.51 -0.59 3.07
C ALA A 57 -8.83 0.17 4.21
N ALA A 58 -8.26 1.31 3.88
CA ALA A 58 -7.62 2.21 4.84
C ALA A 58 -7.44 3.61 4.24
N GLU A 59 -7.50 4.63 5.11
CA GLU A 59 -6.79 5.87 4.87
C GLU A 59 -5.30 5.63 5.11
N SER A 60 -4.40 6.01 4.17
CA SER A 60 -3.01 5.53 4.18
C SER A 60 -1.92 6.57 3.97
N HIS A 61 -2.27 7.85 3.76
CA HIS A 61 -1.28 8.89 3.52
C HIS A 61 -0.91 9.63 4.81
N VAL A 62 0.35 9.50 5.25
CA VAL A 62 0.80 10.04 6.54
C VAL A 62 0.57 11.55 6.66
N ASP A 63 0.91 12.37 5.63
CA ASP A 63 0.71 13.82 5.68
C ASP A 63 -0.77 14.19 5.85
N ARG A 64 -1.68 13.49 5.16
CA ARG A 64 -3.12 13.66 5.34
C ARG A 64 -3.56 13.26 6.74
N SER A 65 -2.93 12.26 7.35
CA SER A 65 -3.25 11.86 8.73
C SER A 65 -2.90 12.93 9.76
N ILE A 66 -1.84 13.70 9.50
CA ILE A 66 -1.44 14.83 10.35
C ILE A 66 -2.45 15.97 10.21
N GLU A 67 -2.96 16.24 9.03
CA GLU A 67 -3.94 17.28 8.76
C GLU A 67 -5.34 16.94 9.27
N THR A 68 -5.79 15.71 9.06
CA THR A 68 -7.18 15.25 9.34
C THR A 68 -7.20 13.87 9.98
N PRO A 69 -6.69 13.70 11.22
CA PRO A 69 -6.52 12.40 11.85
C PRO A 69 -7.84 11.63 12.05
N GLN A 70 -8.95 12.33 12.22
CA GLN A 70 -10.25 11.73 12.52
C GLN A 70 -10.69 10.72 11.44
N TRP A 71 -10.46 11.00 10.16
CA TRP A 71 -10.84 10.09 9.08
C TRP A 71 -10.08 8.76 9.16
N PHE A 72 -8.81 8.82 9.58
CA PHE A 72 -7.99 7.63 9.79
C PHE A 72 -8.52 6.75 10.93
N LEU A 73 -8.96 7.37 12.03
CA LEU A 73 -9.55 6.64 13.15
C LEU A 73 -10.89 5.99 12.75
N ILE A 74 -11.74 6.72 12.04
CA ILE A 74 -13.04 6.21 11.59
C ILE A 74 -12.84 5.05 10.62
N THR A 75 -12.11 5.26 9.54
CA THR A 75 -11.96 4.23 8.50
C THR A 75 -11.15 3.04 9.01
N ASN A 76 -9.96 3.28 9.56
CA ASN A 76 -9.03 2.20 9.86
C ASN A 76 -9.43 1.40 11.11
N ILE A 77 -10.06 2.04 12.11
CA ILE A 77 -10.44 1.36 13.36
C ILE A 77 -11.90 0.91 13.30
N LEU A 78 -12.81 1.89 13.18
CA LEU A 78 -14.25 1.59 13.25
C LEU A 78 -14.73 0.79 12.03
N GLY A 79 -14.19 1.10 10.83
CA GLY A 79 -14.47 0.31 9.62
C GLY A 79 -13.97 -1.13 9.74
N THR A 80 -12.77 -1.36 10.28
CA THR A 80 -12.23 -2.70 10.57
C THR A 80 -13.13 -3.44 11.57
N GLN A 81 -13.52 -2.79 12.67
CA GLN A 81 -14.40 -3.37 13.66
C GLN A 81 -15.77 -3.74 13.06
N ASN A 82 -16.32 -2.89 12.19
CA ASN A 82 -17.58 -3.16 11.51
C ASN A 82 -17.51 -4.42 10.63
N LEU A 83 -16.45 -4.57 9.84
CA LEU A 83 -16.22 -5.78 9.03
C LEU A 83 -16.09 -7.03 9.89
N LEU A 84 -15.31 -6.97 10.97
CA LEU A 84 -15.11 -8.08 11.89
C LEU A 84 -16.43 -8.52 12.54
N ASP A 85 -17.25 -7.58 13.00
CA ASP A 85 -18.52 -7.91 13.66
C ASP A 85 -19.53 -8.49 12.66
N CYS A 86 -19.58 -8.00 11.42
CA CYS A 86 -20.44 -8.59 10.39
C CYS A 86 -19.98 -10.02 10.03
N ALA A 87 -18.66 -10.23 9.84
CA ALA A 87 -18.09 -11.53 9.58
C ALA A 87 -18.36 -12.51 10.77
N ARG A 88 -18.13 -12.05 12.01
CA ARG A 88 -18.38 -12.82 13.22
C ARG A 88 -19.83 -13.32 13.27
N ARG A 89 -20.81 -12.45 13.02
CA ARG A 89 -22.24 -12.82 13.04
C ARG A 89 -22.60 -13.78 11.91
N ALA A 90 -21.98 -13.61 10.73
CA ALA A 90 -22.27 -14.47 9.58
C ALA A 90 -21.61 -15.86 9.66
N TRP A 91 -20.51 -15.99 10.40
CA TRP A 91 -19.72 -17.22 10.45
C TRP A 91 -19.94 -18.08 11.69
N VAL A 92 -20.52 -17.51 12.74
CA VAL A 92 -20.79 -18.27 13.99
C VAL A 92 -21.80 -19.37 13.74
N MET A 93 -21.51 -20.59 14.23
CA MET A 93 -22.35 -21.76 14.10
C MET A 93 -23.01 -22.18 15.42
N GLY A 94 -22.39 -21.82 16.53
CA GLY A 94 -22.83 -22.19 17.87
C GLY A 94 -21.79 -21.85 18.93
N LYS A 95 -21.76 -22.61 20.00
CA LYS A 95 -20.77 -22.50 21.06
C LYS A 95 -20.20 -23.87 21.38
N ASP A 96 -18.95 -23.91 21.80
CA ASP A 96 -18.32 -25.11 22.38
C ASP A 96 -18.71 -25.34 23.85
N GLU A 97 -18.16 -26.39 24.46
CA GLU A 97 -18.40 -26.71 25.85
C GLU A 97 -17.90 -25.66 26.86
N GLN A 98 -16.94 -24.84 26.45
CA GLN A 98 -16.38 -23.76 27.25
C GLN A 98 -17.12 -22.43 27.04
N GLY A 99 -18.07 -22.38 26.10
CA GLY A 99 -18.87 -21.21 25.78
C GLY A 99 -18.29 -20.31 24.69
N TYR A 100 -17.14 -20.66 24.08
CA TYR A 100 -16.59 -19.93 22.94
C TYR A 100 -17.39 -20.19 21.67
N PRO A 101 -17.49 -19.19 20.76
CA PRO A 101 -18.11 -19.39 19.46
C PRO A 101 -17.41 -20.49 18.66
N THR A 102 -18.20 -21.31 17.98
CA THR A 102 -17.69 -22.22 16.95
C THR A 102 -17.94 -21.62 15.57
N TRP A 103 -17.01 -21.85 14.66
CA TRP A 103 -16.97 -21.17 13.38
C TRP A 103 -17.30 -22.10 12.21
N ARG A 104 -17.89 -21.54 11.16
CA ARG A 104 -18.02 -22.24 9.89
C ARG A 104 -16.62 -22.63 9.39
N LYS A 105 -16.47 -23.87 8.94
CA LYS A 105 -15.19 -24.39 8.49
C LYS A 105 -14.68 -23.64 7.25
N GLY A 106 -13.42 -23.28 7.26
CA GLY A 106 -12.70 -22.66 6.13
C GLY A 106 -12.93 -21.17 5.97
N VAL A 107 -13.54 -20.49 6.96
CA VAL A 107 -13.65 -19.03 6.95
C VAL A 107 -12.41 -18.37 7.53
N ARG A 108 -12.10 -17.17 7.06
CA ARG A 108 -10.97 -16.36 7.57
C ARG A 108 -11.15 -14.87 7.33
N TYR A 109 -10.84 -14.08 8.33
CA TYR A 109 -10.63 -12.65 8.20
C TYR A 109 -9.14 -12.37 8.11
N HIS A 110 -8.72 -11.59 7.11
CA HIS A 110 -7.35 -11.16 6.93
C HIS A 110 -7.25 -9.64 6.92
N GLN A 111 -6.35 -9.11 7.77
CA GLN A 111 -6.03 -7.69 7.84
C GLN A 111 -4.71 -7.40 7.13
N VAL A 112 -4.73 -6.50 6.16
CA VAL A 112 -3.50 -5.94 5.58
C VAL A 112 -3.08 -4.74 6.40
N SER A 113 -1.90 -4.83 7.02
CA SER A 113 -1.32 -3.82 7.89
C SER A 113 0.05 -3.34 7.36
N THR A 114 0.82 -2.65 8.17
CA THR A 114 2.06 -1.98 7.81
C THR A 114 3.13 -2.18 8.87
N ASP A 115 4.40 -2.08 8.51
CA ASP A 115 5.54 -2.06 9.43
C ASP A 115 5.62 -0.77 10.26
N GLU A 116 4.96 0.31 9.83
CA GLU A 116 4.90 1.57 10.57
C GLU A 116 4.26 1.42 11.96
N VAL A 117 3.54 0.33 12.23
CA VAL A 117 3.00 0.03 13.57
C VAL A 117 4.08 -0.24 14.62
N TYR A 118 5.28 -0.61 14.19
CA TYR A 118 6.42 -0.89 15.09
C TYR A 118 7.16 0.37 15.55
N GLY A 119 6.98 1.50 14.86
CA GLY A 119 7.72 2.74 15.10
C GLY A 119 9.03 2.79 14.32
N SER A 120 10.06 3.45 14.86
CA SER A 120 11.32 3.69 14.17
C SER A 120 12.45 2.83 14.73
N LEU A 121 13.25 2.24 13.83
CA LEU A 121 14.52 1.59 14.19
C LEU A 121 15.66 2.61 14.26
N GLY A 122 16.70 2.26 15.05
CA GLY A 122 18.02 2.86 14.93
C GLY A 122 18.77 2.37 13.69
N ALA A 123 20.09 2.52 13.72
CA ALA A 123 20.97 2.13 12.60
C ALA A 123 20.96 0.62 12.30
N GLU A 124 20.68 -0.20 13.29
CA GLU A 124 20.77 -1.66 13.22
C GLU A 124 19.48 -2.34 13.68
N GLY A 125 19.36 -3.65 13.40
CA GLY A 125 18.26 -4.50 13.80
C GLY A 125 17.12 -4.52 12.81
N PHE A 126 16.12 -5.38 13.12
CA PHE A 126 14.91 -5.58 12.32
C PHE A 126 13.69 -5.68 13.24
N PHE A 127 12.55 -5.25 12.78
CA PHE A 127 11.28 -5.55 13.42
C PHE A 127 10.89 -7.00 13.17
N THR A 128 10.63 -7.72 14.21
CA THR A 128 10.00 -9.04 14.19
C THR A 128 8.54 -8.93 14.64
N GLU A 129 7.76 -9.98 14.46
CA GLU A 129 6.37 -10.00 14.93
C GLU A 129 6.25 -9.91 16.46
N ALA A 130 7.34 -10.19 17.21
CA ALA A 130 7.42 -10.02 18.65
C ALA A 130 7.81 -8.60 19.10
N THR A 131 8.20 -7.73 18.16
CA THR A 131 8.55 -6.34 18.47
C THR A 131 7.31 -5.59 19.00
N PRO A 132 7.42 -4.90 20.15
CA PRO A 132 6.32 -4.07 20.67
C PRO A 132 5.87 -3.00 19.67
N LEU A 133 4.57 -2.75 19.61
CA LEU A 133 4.00 -1.73 18.75
C LEU A 133 4.20 -0.34 19.36
N CYS A 134 4.80 0.59 18.59
CA CYS A 134 5.14 1.94 19.04
C CYS A 134 4.96 2.96 17.90
N PRO A 135 3.73 3.20 17.42
CA PRO A 135 3.47 4.07 16.28
C PRO A 135 3.76 5.55 16.59
N HIS A 136 4.27 6.32 15.61
CA HIS A 136 4.64 7.73 15.77
C HIS A 136 3.81 8.71 14.92
N SER A 137 2.84 8.23 14.13
CA SER A 137 1.94 9.08 13.34
C SER A 137 0.47 8.72 13.58
N PRO A 138 -0.49 9.63 13.29
CA PRO A 138 -1.91 9.30 13.38
C PRO A 138 -2.30 8.12 12.46
N TYR A 139 -1.67 8.00 11.28
CA TYR A 139 -1.85 6.85 10.40
C TYR A 139 -1.39 5.56 11.08
N SER A 140 -0.12 5.50 11.50
CA SER A 140 0.42 4.27 12.12
C SER A 140 -0.31 3.91 13.42
N ALA A 141 -0.73 4.91 14.22
CA ALA A 141 -1.55 4.69 15.41
C ALA A 141 -2.91 4.07 15.07
N SER A 142 -3.56 4.54 13.99
CA SER A 142 -4.83 3.97 13.53
C SER A 142 -4.69 2.54 13.03
N LYS A 143 -3.60 2.22 12.32
CA LYS A 143 -3.30 0.86 11.84
C LYS A 143 -2.96 -0.08 13.00
N THR A 144 -2.16 0.40 13.98
CA THR A 144 -1.88 -0.33 15.22
C THR A 144 -3.17 -0.67 15.97
N SER A 145 -4.07 0.30 16.11
CA SER A 145 -5.35 0.09 16.77
C SER A 145 -6.22 -0.92 16.02
N ALA A 146 -6.23 -0.87 14.68
CA ALA A 146 -6.93 -1.85 13.86
C ALA A 146 -6.37 -3.27 14.08
N ASP A 147 -5.04 -3.44 14.10
CA ASP A 147 -4.38 -4.72 14.38
C ASP A 147 -4.79 -5.26 15.76
N MET A 148 -4.82 -4.39 16.78
CA MET A 148 -5.23 -4.75 18.14
C MET A 148 -6.68 -5.21 18.19
N VAL A 149 -7.60 -4.53 17.47
CA VAL A 149 -9.00 -4.94 17.36
C VAL A 149 -9.12 -6.31 16.68
N VAL A 150 -8.37 -6.56 15.60
CA VAL A 150 -8.37 -7.88 14.93
C VAL A 150 -7.91 -8.98 15.87
N MET A 151 -6.83 -8.76 16.63
CA MET A 151 -6.31 -9.74 17.60
C MET A 151 -7.26 -9.93 18.78
N ASP A 152 -7.94 -8.86 19.27
CA ASP A 152 -8.96 -8.96 20.30
C ASP A 152 -10.11 -9.90 19.87
N TYR A 153 -10.55 -9.82 18.60
CA TYR A 153 -11.56 -10.75 18.09
C TYR A 153 -11.08 -12.21 18.08
N HIS A 154 -9.79 -12.44 17.84
CA HIS A 154 -9.21 -13.79 18.00
C HIS A 154 -9.18 -14.22 19.46
N ASP A 155 -8.65 -13.38 20.33
CA ASP A 155 -8.42 -13.73 21.75
C ASP A 155 -9.76 -13.92 22.48
N THR A 156 -10.72 -13.03 22.25
CA THR A 156 -12.02 -13.03 22.91
C THR A 156 -12.97 -14.07 22.33
N TYR A 157 -13.04 -14.18 21.00
CA TYR A 157 -14.05 -15.02 20.33
C TYR A 157 -13.43 -16.24 19.64
N LYS A 158 -12.13 -16.43 19.66
CA LYS A 158 -11.41 -17.45 18.87
C LYS A 158 -11.74 -17.36 17.37
N MET A 159 -12.00 -16.13 16.90
CA MET A 159 -12.31 -15.89 15.49
C MET A 159 -11.07 -16.21 14.62
N PRO A 160 -11.26 -16.91 13.47
CA PRO A 160 -10.15 -17.23 12.57
C PRO A 160 -9.67 -15.97 11.83
N VAL A 161 -8.65 -15.33 12.34
CA VAL A 161 -8.05 -14.12 11.79
C VAL A 161 -6.58 -14.31 11.46
N THR A 162 -6.05 -13.52 10.54
CA THR A 162 -4.62 -13.38 10.28
C THR A 162 -4.30 -11.92 9.95
N ILE A 163 -3.05 -11.50 10.18
CA ILE A 163 -2.56 -10.16 9.84
C ILE A 163 -1.28 -10.29 9.03
N THR A 164 -1.13 -9.49 7.97
CA THR A 164 0.18 -9.23 7.36
C THR A 164 0.61 -7.80 7.65
N ARG A 165 1.87 -7.59 8.04
CA ARG A 165 2.51 -6.28 8.16
C ARG A 165 3.58 -6.16 7.09
N CYS A 166 3.36 -5.28 6.12
CA CYS A 166 4.26 -5.16 4.98
C CYS A 166 5.17 -3.94 5.10
N SER A 167 6.34 -4.04 4.47
CA SER A 167 7.22 -2.92 4.20
C SER A 167 6.67 -2.03 3.05
N ASN A 168 7.42 -0.98 2.67
CA ASN A 168 6.98 -0.04 1.65
C ASN A 168 6.78 -0.72 0.29
N ASN A 169 5.57 -0.68 -0.23
CA ASN A 169 5.25 -1.24 -1.53
C ASN A 169 5.64 -0.30 -2.68
N TYR A 170 6.01 -0.87 -3.82
CA TYR A 170 6.18 -0.17 -5.09
C TYR A 170 5.79 -1.08 -6.25
N GLY A 171 5.42 -0.49 -7.39
CA GLY A 171 4.98 -1.25 -8.55
C GLY A 171 3.89 -0.54 -9.35
N PRO A 172 3.20 -1.27 -10.23
CA PRO A 172 2.04 -0.80 -10.96
C PRO A 172 0.92 -0.24 -10.06
N TYR A 173 0.16 0.72 -10.59
CA TYR A 173 -1.03 1.29 -9.95
C TYR A 173 -0.80 1.99 -8.60
N HIS A 174 0.45 2.27 -8.22
CA HIS A 174 0.74 3.02 -7.00
C HIS A 174 0.36 4.49 -7.19
N PHE A 175 -0.47 5.04 -6.29
CA PHE A 175 -1.03 6.38 -6.45
C PHE A 175 0.07 7.46 -6.42
N PRO A 176 0.02 8.47 -7.32
CA PRO A 176 1.12 9.43 -7.54
C PRO A 176 1.43 10.43 -6.41
N GLU A 177 0.81 10.32 -5.25
CA GLU A 177 1.24 11.02 -4.03
C GLU A 177 2.37 10.30 -3.28
N LYS A 178 2.66 9.04 -3.64
CA LYS A 178 3.73 8.23 -3.05
C LYS A 178 5.05 8.46 -3.79
N LEU A 179 6.18 8.25 -3.11
CA LEU A 179 7.50 8.69 -3.53
C LEU A 179 7.85 8.32 -4.99
N ILE A 180 7.89 7.04 -5.33
CA ILE A 180 8.34 6.58 -6.66
C ILE A 180 7.46 7.14 -7.78
N PRO A 181 6.12 6.96 -7.77
CA PRO A 181 5.29 7.49 -8.85
C PRO A 181 5.26 9.03 -8.89
N LEU A 182 5.40 9.72 -7.74
CA LEU A 182 5.54 11.17 -7.71
C LEU A 182 6.79 11.64 -8.46
N ILE A 183 7.95 10.99 -8.22
CA ILE A 183 9.19 11.31 -8.90
C ILE A 183 9.08 11.06 -10.41
N ILE A 184 8.52 9.91 -10.82
CA ILE A 184 8.28 9.59 -12.23
C ILE A 184 7.43 10.69 -12.90
N LYS A 185 6.28 11.01 -12.29
CA LYS A 185 5.38 12.05 -12.79
C LYS A 185 6.07 13.40 -12.91
N ASN A 186 6.79 13.82 -11.87
CA ASN A 186 7.47 15.12 -11.87
C ASN A 186 8.55 15.21 -12.94
N ILE A 187 9.31 14.15 -13.19
CA ILE A 187 10.27 14.09 -14.30
C ILE A 187 9.54 14.27 -15.64
N LEU A 188 8.44 13.53 -15.87
CA LEU A 188 7.68 13.65 -17.12
C LEU A 188 7.11 15.07 -17.33
N GLU A 189 6.76 15.75 -16.26
CA GLU A 189 6.26 17.13 -16.28
C GLU A 189 7.37 18.20 -16.31
N GLY A 190 8.63 17.82 -16.13
CA GLY A 190 9.76 18.75 -16.04
C GLY A 190 9.77 19.57 -14.74
N LYS A 191 9.23 19.03 -13.67
CA LYS A 191 9.14 19.63 -12.34
C LYS A 191 10.29 19.19 -11.44
N HIS A 192 10.53 19.96 -10.37
CA HIS A 192 11.47 19.58 -9.31
C HIS A 192 11.00 18.34 -8.54
N LEU A 193 11.98 17.63 -7.98
CA LEU A 193 11.78 16.38 -7.23
C LEU A 193 11.93 16.68 -5.73
N PRO A 194 10.82 16.78 -4.98
CA PRO A 194 10.90 17.12 -3.56
C PRO A 194 11.45 15.93 -2.76
N VAL A 195 12.46 16.21 -1.92
CA VAL A 195 13.04 15.27 -0.97
C VAL A 195 12.91 15.86 0.43
N TYR A 196 12.21 15.15 1.32
CA TYR A 196 12.04 15.57 2.70
C TYR A 196 13.37 15.51 3.48
N GLY A 197 13.64 16.56 4.27
CA GLY A 197 14.87 16.65 5.07
C GLY A 197 16.12 16.58 4.18
N ASP A 198 17.04 15.69 4.51
CA ASP A 198 18.22 15.36 3.73
C ASP A 198 18.08 14.09 2.87
N GLY A 199 16.92 13.44 2.96
CA GLY A 199 16.62 12.18 2.26
C GLY A 199 17.28 10.93 2.85
N SER A 200 17.83 11.01 4.06
CA SER A 200 18.53 9.91 4.73
C SER A 200 17.61 8.84 5.33
N ASN A 201 16.30 9.09 5.38
CA ASN A 201 15.34 8.11 5.90
C ASN A 201 15.38 6.82 5.08
N VAL A 202 15.52 5.68 5.77
CA VAL A 202 15.64 4.36 5.15
C VAL A 202 14.30 3.63 5.17
N ARG A 203 13.99 3.00 4.04
CA ARG A 203 12.80 2.15 3.87
C ARG A 203 13.19 0.82 3.25
N ASP A 204 12.53 -0.25 3.67
CA ASP A 204 12.56 -1.52 2.96
C ASP A 204 11.49 -1.50 1.85
N TRP A 205 11.85 -1.91 0.63
CA TRP A 205 11.00 -1.81 -0.54
C TRP A 205 10.59 -3.19 -1.05
N LEU A 206 9.28 -3.40 -1.08
CA LEU A 206 8.64 -4.66 -1.48
C LEU A 206 7.88 -4.47 -2.81
N TYR A 207 8.21 -5.29 -3.82
CA TYR A 207 7.46 -5.25 -5.08
C TYR A 207 6.02 -5.74 -4.87
N VAL A 208 5.05 -5.01 -5.40
CA VAL A 208 3.63 -5.21 -5.08
C VAL A 208 3.11 -6.60 -5.44
N GLU A 209 3.60 -7.21 -6.53
CA GLU A 209 3.18 -8.59 -6.89
C GLU A 209 3.66 -9.62 -5.86
N ASP A 210 4.86 -9.45 -5.31
CA ASP A 210 5.36 -10.33 -4.25
C ASP A 210 4.54 -10.17 -2.96
N HIS A 211 4.11 -8.94 -2.64
CA HIS A 211 3.19 -8.71 -1.54
C HIS A 211 1.83 -9.37 -1.77
N CYS A 212 1.25 -9.25 -2.97
CA CYS A 212 -0.01 -9.93 -3.30
C CYS A 212 0.08 -11.44 -3.14
N LYS A 213 1.20 -12.06 -3.56
CA LYS A 213 1.47 -13.50 -3.35
C LYS A 213 1.53 -13.86 -1.86
N ALA A 214 2.17 -13.01 -1.03
CA ALA A 214 2.22 -13.21 0.41
C ALA A 214 0.82 -13.17 1.05
N ILE A 215 0.01 -12.18 0.68
CA ILE A 215 -1.37 -12.05 1.18
C ILE A 215 -2.19 -13.28 0.80
N ASP A 216 -2.19 -13.69 -0.48
CA ASP A 216 -2.94 -14.86 -0.94
C ASP A 216 -2.53 -16.13 -0.17
N LEU A 217 -1.22 -16.33 0.02
CA LEU A 217 -0.68 -17.46 0.76
C LEU A 217 -1.11 -17.44 2.24
N VAL A 218 -1.02 -16.29 2.93
CA VAL A 218 -1.44 -16.18 4.32
C VAL A 218 -2.95 -16.35 4.48
N VAL A 219 -3.73 -15.83 3.55
CA VAL A 219 -5.19 -16.03 3.55
C VAL A 219 -5.56 -17.50 3.45
N ARG A 220 -4.83 -18.28 2.64
CA ARG A 220 -5.12 -19.72 2.42
C ARG A 220 -4.52 -20.61 3.49
N GLU A 221 -3.27 -20.37 3.87
CA GLU A 221 -2.45 -21.34 4.61
C GLU A 221 -1.93 -20.79 5.95
N GLY A 222 -2.04 -19.48 6.20
CA GLY A 222 -1.58 -18.88 7.45
C GLY A 222 -2.28 -19.48 8.67
N LYS A 223 -1.55 -19.60 9.77
CA LYS A 223 -2.10 -20.09 11.06
C LYS A 223 -2.99 -19.01 11.67
N GLU A 224 -4.17 -19.41 12.14
CA GLU A 224 -5.13 -18.54 12.79
C GLU A 224 -4.54 -17.87 14.04
N GLY A 225 -4.87 -16.59 14.25
CA GLY A 225 -4.34 -15.77 15.34
C GLY A 225 -2.89 -15.30 15.13
N GLU A 226 -2.29 -15.54 13.96
CA GLU A 226 -0.90 -15.18 13.73
C GLU A 226 -0.75 -13.91 12.87
N VAL A 227 0.33 -13.18 13.18
CA VAL A 227 0.82 -12.05 12.40
C VAL A 227 2.03 -12.50 11.60
N TYR A 228 2.15 -12.02 10.36
CA TYR A 228 3.27 -12.29 9.47
C TYR A 228 3.86 -11.00 8.92
N ASN A 229 5.16 -10.78 9.14
CA ASN A 229 5.91 -9.72 8.49
C ASN A 229 6.19 -10.08 7.03
N VAL A 230 6.02 -9.10 6.13
CA VAL A 230 6.24 -9.26 4.69
C VAL A 230 7.16 -8.15 4.20
N GLY A 231 8.44 -8.45 4.07
CA GLY A 231 9.51 -7.50 3.74
C GLY A 231 10.22 -7.83 2.43
N GLY A 232 10.79 -6.79 1.80
CA GLY A 232 11.46 -6.91 0.51
C GLY A 232 12.96 -7.23 0.61
N HIS A 233 13.60 -7.07 1.79
CA HIS A 233 15.04 -7.08 1.97
C HIS A 233 15.79 -6.10 1.05
N ASN A 234 15.15 -4.97 0.74
CA ASN A 234 15.66 -3.94 -0.16
C ASN A 234 15.70 -2.58 0.56
N GLU A 235 16.51 -2.47 1.61
CA GLU A 235 16.68 -1.21 2.33
C GLU A 235 17.41 -0.18 1.46
N LYS A 236 16.79 0.99 1.29
CA LYS A 236 17.38 2.14 0.58
C LYS A 236 16.93 3.43 1.22
N THR A 237 17.79 4.43 1.18
CA THR A 237 17.42 5.79 1.56
C THR A 237 16.48 6.42 0.53
N ASN A 238 15.66 7.37 0.97
CA ASN A 238 14.79 8.11 0.04
C ASN A 238 15.60 8.79 -1.07
N LEU A 239 16.77 9.33 -0.75
CA LEU A 239 17.65 9.97 -1.74
C LEU A 239 18.19 8.97 -2.77
N GLU A 240 18.58 7.75 -2.35
CA GLU A 240 18.97 6.67 -3.27
C GLU A 240 17.85 6.30 -4.22
N ILE A 241 16.60 6.19 -3.73
CA ILE A 241 15.43 5.91 -4.56
C ILE A 241 15.24 6.99 -5.63
N VAL A 242 15.33 8.27 -5.24
CA VAL A 242 15.18 9.38 -6.19
C VAL A 242 16.26 9.31 -7.27
N LYS A 243 17.53 9.14 -6.89
CA LYS A 243 18.66 9.03 -7.83
C LYS A 243 18.54 7.82 -8.77
N LEU A 244 18.15 6.65 -8.23
CA LEU A 244 17.91 5.45 -9.03
C LEU A 244 16.76 5.65 -10.02
N THR A 245 15.69 6.33 -9.61
CA THR A 245 14.55 6.63 -10.50
C THR A 245 14.98 7.56 -11.64
N ILE A 246 15.74 8.64 -11.33
CA ILE A 246 16.30 9.56 -12.34
C ILE A 246 17.16 8.80 -13.36
N SER A 247 18.15 8.07 -12.87
CA SER A 247 19.10 7.34 -13.74
C SER A 247 18.43 6.26 -14.58
N THR A 248 17.43 5.58 -14.02
CA THR A 248 16.66 4.55 -14.74
C THR A 248 15.79 5.17 -15.85
N ILE A 249 15.10 6.29 -15.57
CA ILE A 249 14.30 7.00 -16.59
C ILE A 249 15.22 7.52 -17.71
N HIS A 250 16.35 8.14 -17.35
CA HIS A 250 17.32 8.63 -18.34
C HIS A 250 17.82 7.50 -19.23
N ARG A 251 18.19 6.35 -18.65
CA ARG A 251 18.61 5.15 -19.40
C ARG A 251 17.49 4.63 -20.31
N LEU A 252 16.28 4.43 -19.80
CA LEU A 252 15.15 3.95 -20.59
C LEU A 252 14.83 4.90 -21.77
N MET A 253 14.88 6.21 -21.57
CA MET A 253 14.68 7.19 -22.66
C MET A 253 15.86 7.29 -23.63
N THR A 254 17.02 6.78 -23.26
CA THR A 254 18.15 6.62 -24.16
C THR A 254 18.01 5.36 -25.02
N GLU A 255 17.65 4.25 -24.40
CA GLU A 255 17.45 2.95 -25.04
C GLU A 255 16.16 2.94 -25.91
N HIS A 256 15.12 3.68 -25.49
CA HIS A 256 13.79 3.77 -26.10
C HIS A 256 13.41 5.24 -26.35
N PRO A 257 13.93 5.87 -27.44
CA PRO A 257 13.69 7.30 -27.71
C PRO A 257 12.22 7.69 -27.86
N GLU A 258 11.33 6.75 -28.17
CA GLU A 258 9.89 6.95 -28.25
C GLU A 258 9.30 7.45 -26.91
N TYR A 259 9.83 7.06 -25.77
CA TYR A 259 9.39 7.55 -24.46
C TYR A 259 9.62 9.06 -24.25
N ARG A 260 10.56 9.67 -24.96
CA ARG A 260 10.82 11.13 -24.91
C ARG A 260 9.59 11.96 -25.33
N GLN A 261 8.70 11.38 -26.13
CA GLN A 261 7.46 12.06 -26.54
C GLN A 261 6.50 12.34 -25.38
N MET A 262 6.60 11.58 -24.28
CA MET A 262 5.79 11.73 -23.07
C MET A 262 6.22 12.94 -22.22
N LEU A 263 7.44 13.45 -22.41
CA LEU A 263 7.94 14.61 -21.69
C LEU A 263 7.09 15.85 -22.03
N LYS A 264 6.54 16.51 -21.01
CA LYS A 264 5.87 17.81 -21.19
C LYS A 264 6.88 18.93 -21.45
N LYS A 265 8.03 18.89 -20.78
CA LYS A 265 9.16 19.81 -21.03
C LYS A 265 9.98 19.30 -22.21
N LYS A 266 9.78 19.93 -23.39
CA LYS A 266 10.49 19.58 -24.62
C LYS A 266 11.65 20.53 -24.87
N VAL A 267 12.84 20.11 -24.54
CA VAL A 267 14.10 20.81 -24.85
C VAL A 267 14.65 20.21 -26.15
N LYS A 268 14.95 21.06 -27.14
CA LYS A 268 15.56 20.62 -28.40
C LYS A 268 17.04 20.37 -28.21
N GLY A 269 17.51 19.16 -28.54
CA GLY A 269 18.93 18.84 -28.66
C GLY A 269 19.54 19.35 -29.97
N GLU A 270 20.86 19.20 -30.10
CA GLU A 270 21.62 19.68 -31.24
C GLU A 270 21.17 19.07 -32.58
N ASN A 271 20.68 17.83 -32.56
CA ASN A 271 20.20 17.11 -33.75
C ASN A 271 18.69 17.30 -34.01
N GLY A 272 18.02 18.22 -33.29
CA GLY A 272 16.57 18.46 -33.42
C GLY A 272 15.72 17.44 -32.69
N GLU A 273 16.28 16.44 -32.04
CA GLU A 273 15.61 15.49 -31.15
C GLU A 273 15.23 16.13 -29.80
N ILE A 274 14.38 15.44 -29.01
CA ILE A 274 14.06 15.87 -27.64
C ILE A 274 15.23 15.47 -26.73
N SER A 275 15.99 16.50 -26.20
CA SER A 275 17.05 16.27 -25.23
C SER A 275 16.50 15.83 -23.88
N ILE A 276 17.22 14.91 -23.25
CA ILE A 276 16.98 14.41 -21.90
C ILE A 276 18.11 14.77 -20.92
N ASP A 277 19.09 15.56 -21.33
CA ASP A 277 20.27 15.93 -20.51
C ASP A 277 19.87 16.64 -19.20
N TRP A 278 18.73 17.30 -19.21
CA TRP A 278 18.16 17.96 -18.04
C TRP A 278 17.52 16.98 -17.02
N ILE A 279 17.36 15.69 -17.38
CA ILE A 279 16.89 14.64 -16.46
C ILE A 279 18.10 14.14 -15.67
N ASN A 280 18.45 14.87 -14.64
CA ASN A 280 19.62 14.61 -13.80
C ASN A 280 19.34 15.02 -12.34
N GLU A 281 20.33 14.92 -11.46
CA GLU A 281 20.19 15.22 -10.02
C GLU A 281 19.91 16.70 -9.72
N ASP A 282 20.11 17.64 -10.65
CA ASP A 282 19.76 19.06 -10.47
C ASP A 282 18.24 19.29 -10.31
N LEU A 283 17.43 18.30 -10.65
CA LEU A 283 15.99 18.33 -10.39
C LEU A 283 15.66 18.18 -8.89
N ILE A 284 16.57 17.64 -8.07
CA ILE A 284 16.34 17.39 -6.65
C ILE A 284 16.21 18.71 -5.90
N THR A 285 15.14 18.82 -5.11
CA THR A 285 14.92 19.97 -4.22
C THR A 285 14.62 19.47 -2.82
N PHE A 286 15.50 19.79 -1.87
CA PHE A 286 15.27 19.45 -0.48
C PHE A 286 14.21 20.38 0.11
N VAL A 287 13.21 19.77 0.74
CA VAL A 287 12.08 20.46 1.39
C VAL A 287 12.09 20.22 2.90
N LYS A 288 11.33 21.02 3.65
CA LYS A 288 11.22 20.85 5.10
C LYS A 288 10.75 19.42 5.43
N ASP A 289 11.41 18.82 6.41
CA ASP A 289 11.08 17.44 6.81
C ASP A 289 9.68 17.36 7.46
N ARG A 290 9.12 16.16 7.36
CA ARG A 290 7.81 15.79 7.91
C ARG A 290 7.88 15.74 9.45
N LEU A 291 6.80 16.13 10.13
CA LEU A 291 6.67 15.95 11.57
C LEU A 291 6.55 14.45 11.91
N GLY A 292 7.31 14.01 12.92
CA GLY A 292 7.31 12.60 13.33
C GLY A 292 7.81 11.63 12.26
N HIS A 293 8.75 12.07 11.41
CA HIS A 293 9.29 11.26 10.32
C HIS A 293 10.26 10.20 10.87
N ASP A 294 9.82 8.96 10.88
CA ASP A 294 10.64 7.83 11.33
C ASP A 294 11.89 7.66 10.49
N GLN A 295 13.02 7.38 11.17
CA GLN A 295 14.33 7.32 10.52
C GLN A 295 14.50 6.08 9.65
N ARG A 296 14.14 4.89 10.18
CA ARG A 296 14.39 3.64 9.47
C ARG A 296 13.29 2.62 9.74
N TYR A 297 12.85 1.95 8.68
CA TYR A 297 12.04 0.74 8.72
C TYR A 297 12.79 -0.40 8.05
N ALA A 298 12.89 -1.52 8.75
CA ALA A 298 13.36 -2.78 8.22
C ALA A 298 12.67 -3.91 8.97
N ILE A 299 12.05 -4.84 8.25
CA ILE A 299 11.30 -5.94 8.86
C ILE A 299 11.92 -7.27 8.52
N ASP A 300 11.80 -8.22 9.45
CA ASP A 300 12.27 -9.58 9.30
C ASP A 300 11.10 -10.48 8.83
N PRO A 301 11.13 -11.00 7.59
CA PRO A 301 10.12 -11.91 7.07
C PRO A 301 10.43 -13.39 7.35
N THR A 302 11.38 -13.71 8.20
CA THR A 302 11.81 -15.10 8.48
C THR A 302 10.64 -16.00 8.88
N LYS A 303 9.67 -15.48 9.63
CA LYS A 303 8.50 -16.26 10.06
C LYS A 303 7.65 -16.74 8.88
N ILE A 304 7.28 -15.88 7.96
CA ILE A 304 6.48 -16.27 6.79
C ILE A 304 7.28 -17.20 5.88
N THR A 305 8.59 -16.98 5.73
CA THR A 305 9.47 -17.86 4.96
C THR A 305 9.50 -19.26 5.55
N ASN A 306 9.74 -19.38 6.86
CA ASN A 306 9.84 -20.68 7.52
C ASN A 306 8.51 -21.42 7.62
N ALA A 307 7.41 -20.68 7.87
CA ALA A 307 6.10 -21.29 8.06
C ALA A 307 5.38 -21.62 6.74
N LEU A 308 5.55 -20.80 5.72
CA LEU A 308 4.75 -20.88 4.49
C LEU A 308 5.60 -20.95 3.20
N GLY A 309 6.92 -20.87 3.29
CA GLY A 309 7.82 -20.94 2.13
C GLY A 309 7.85 -19.69 1.26
N TRP A 310 7.22 -18.59 1.69
CA TRP A 310 7.23 -17.34 0.93
C TRP A 310 8.56 -16.59 1.09
N TYR A 311 9.03 -15.96 0.04
CA TYR A 311 10.13 -15.00 0.03
C TYR A 311 9.93 -13.97 -1.11
N PRO A 312 10.48 -12.75 -0.99
CA PRO A 312 10.40 -11.76 -2.06
C PRO A 312 11.25 -12.19 -3.26
N GLU A 313 10.62 -12.41 -4.41
CA GLU A 313 11.29 -12.89 -5.63
C GLU A 313 11.92 -11.75 -6.44
N THR A 314 11.36 -10.53 -6.32
CA THR A 314 11.73 -9.38 -7.14
C THR A 314 12.79 -8.53 -6.45
N LYS A 315 14.03 -8.55 -6.97
CA LYS A 315 15.08 -7.61 -6.56
C LYS A 315 14.70 -6.18 -6.95
N PHE A 316 15.10 -5.20 -6.12
CA PHE A 316 14.72 -3.79 -6.33
C PHE A 316 15.15 -3.28 -7.71
N GLU A 317 16.38 -3.58 -8.15
CA GLU A 317 16.93 -3.14 -9.43
C GLU A 317 16.12 -3.63 -10.65
N VAL A 318 15.45 -4.77 -10.53
CA VAL A 318 14.54 -5.30 -11.56
C VAL A 318 13.15 -4.69 -11.41
N GLY A 319 12.64 -4.63 -10.19
CA GLY A 319 11.30 -4.12 -9.92
C GLY A 319 11.13 -2.64 -10.24
N ILE A 320 12.17 -1.81 -10.01
CA ILE A 320 12.12 -0.37 -10.32
C ILE A 320 12.01 -0.12 -11.84
N VAL A 321 12.72 -0.92 -12.64
CA VAL A 321 12.62 -0.84 -14.11
C VAL A 321 11.21 -1.21 -14.56
N LYS A 322 10.69 -2.35 -14.14
CA LYS A 322 9.30 -2.77 -14.42
C LYS A 322 8.28 -1.69 -14.02
N THR A 323 8.49 -1.07 -12.85
CA THR A 323 7.62 -0.03 -12.34
C THR A 323 7.63 1.19 -13.26
N ILE A 324 8.81 1.70 -13.61
CA ILE A 324 8.95 2.87 -14.47
C ILE A 324 8.38 2.61 -15.85
N GLU A 325 8.71 1.46 -16.47
CA GLU A 325 8.15 1.07 -17.78
C GLU A 325 6.63 0.99 -17.73
N TRP A 326 6.07 0.46 -16.63
CA TRP A 326 4.62 0.44 -16.47
C TRP A 326 4.02 1.85 -16.51
N TYR A 327 4.59 2.82 -15.76
CA TYR A 327 4.10 4.20 -15.77
C TYR A 327 4.27 4.85 -17.15
N LEU A 328 5.40 4.63 -17.83
CA LEU A 328 5.61 5.13 -19.19
C LEU A 328 4.57 4.58 -20.18
N ASN A 329 4.17 3.33 -20.05
CA ASN A 329 3.22 2.68 -20.96
C ASN A 329 1.75 2.85 -20.56
N ASN A 330 1.43 3.44 -19.39
CA ASN A 330 0.07 3.61 -18.88
C ASN A 330 -0.29 5.08 -18.59
N GLN A 331 0.14 5.99 -19.46
CA GLN A 331 -0.12 7.43 -19.32
C GLN A 331 -1.60 7.79 -19.19
N PRO A 332 -2.56 7.16 -19.91
CA PRO A 332 -3.97 7.44 -19.72
C PRO A 332 -4.45 7.21 -18.28
N TRP A 333 -3.97 6.14 -17.63
CA TRP A 333 -4.26 5.89 -16.21
C TRP A 333 -3.62 6.96 -15.30
N VAL A 334 -2.37 7.33 -15.58
CA VAL A 334 -1.67 8.38 -14.81
C VAL A 334 -2.41 9.72 -14.91
N GLU A 335 -2.90 10.08 -16.09
CA GLU A 335 -3.69 11.30 -16.32
C GLU A 335 -5.03 11.25 -15.57
N GLU A 336 -5.73 10.12 -15.61
CA GLU A 336 -6.98 9.93 -14.88
C GLU A 336 -6.79 10.14 -13.38
N VAL A 337 -5.81 9.45 -12.77
CA VAL A 337 -5.57 9.49 -11.32
C VAL A 337 -5.00 10.82 -10.82
N THR A 338 -4.38 11.61 -11.70
CA THR A 338 -3.80 12.92 -11.36
C THR A 338 -4.67 14.11 -11.72
N SER A 339 -5.89 13.86 -12.17
CA SER A 339 -6.91 14.89 -12.41
C SER A 339 -7.64 15.31 -11.12
N GLY A 340 -8.35 16.41 -11.15
CA GLY A 340 -9.25 16.83 -10.07
C GLY A 340 -8.55 17.10 -8.73
N ASP A 341 -9.00 16.48 -7.64
CA ASP A 341 -8.58 16.75 -6.27
C ASP A 341 -7.09 16.53 -6.02
N TYR A 342 -6.44 15.66 -6.81
CA TYR A 342 -5.00 15.45 -6.72
C TYR A 342 -4.20 16.73 -7.01
N GLN A 343 -4.60 17.52 -8.02
CA GLN A 343 -3.90 18.74 -8.39
C GLN A 343 -3.93 19.77 -7.27
N GLY A 344 -5.09 19.98 -6.65
CA GLY A 344 -5.22 20.88 -5.50
C GLY A 344 -4.36 20.46 -4.31
N TYR A 345 -4.31 19.16 -4.02
CA TYR A 345 -3.43 18.62 -2.97
C TYR A 345 -1.95 18.81 -3.31
N TYR A 346 -1.53 18.52 -4.56
CA TYR A 346 -0.14 18.68 -5.01
C TYR A 346 0.33 20.14 -4.90
N GLU A 347 -0.50 21.09 -5.33
CA GLU A 347 -0.18 22.52 -5.22
C GLU A 347 -0.03 22.98 -3.78
N LYS A 348 -0.90 22.50 -2.88
CA LYS A 348 -0.82 22.80 -1.44
C LYS A 348 0.49 22.29 -0.81
N MET A 349 0.94 21.09 -1.17
CA MET A 349 2.12 20.46 -0.57
C MET A 349 3.45 20.93 -1.19
N TYR A 350 3.48 21.17 -2.50
CA TYR A 350 4.71 21.37 -3.27
C TYR A 350 4.70 22.63 -4.15
N GLY A 351 3.57 23.31 -4.30
CA GLY A 351 3.42 24.54 -5.08
C GLY A 351 4.05 25.71 -4.31
N LYS A 352 5.21 26.18 -4.74
CA LYS A 352 5.81 27.46 -4.32
C LYS A 352 6.05 28.32 -5.52
#